data_87dd230656a6078968f24c91744edae9
#
_entry.id   87dd230656a6078968f24c91744edae9
#
_cell.length_a   1.000
_cell.length_b   1.000
_cell.length_c   1.000
_cell.angle_alpha   90.00
_cell.angle_beta   90.00
_cell.angle_gamma   90.00
#
_symmetry.space_group_name_H-M   'P 1'
#
loop_
_entity.id
_entity.type
_entity.pdbx_description
1 polymer ?
#
loop_
_entity_poly.entity_id
_entity_poly.type
_entity_poly.pdbx_seq_one_letter_code
_entity_poly.pdbx_strand_id
1 'polypeptide(L)'
;MFIKRIANLAKSTIKPWIILGSGLIFSLLSGIPGTGNYDIDKWLPYIYATTNSLGIILVVLGITLVLQNYDLKHGRNSLDYEERLRRRYIPFMLALVAICLGTSVLPNNSTVSSKVTKMEPGVVYVTYSPKCKFCQKAEPARKDAVNLYNNIHKTQVKTVNIDENTKLVKNIKKHLKYKGMFIVQTDKNKRLITTTKPYTTGVKKNGKVTPAEPSHKDTYESLVQFVENNK
;
A
#
# COMPACT_ATOMS: atom_id res chain seq x y z
N MET A 1 28.45 -21.97 -13.80
CA MET A 1 27.99 -21.25 -15.00
C MET A 1 27.51 -19.81 -14.67
N PHE A 2 26.71 -19.57 -13.64
CA PHE A 2 26.15 -18.28 -13.24
C PHE A 2 27.24 -17.25 -12.87
N ILE A 3 28.22 -17.62 -12.03
CA ILE A 3 29.33 -16.75 -11.58
C ILE A 3 30.16 -16.21 -12.74
N LYS A 4 30.48 -17.07 -13.74
CA LYS A 4 31.21 -16.63 -14.95
C LYS A 4 30.43 -15.62 -15.79
N ARG A 5 29.08 -15.70 -15.81
CA ARG A 5 28.23 -14.70 -16.49
C ARG A 5 28.25 -13.37 -15.77
N ILE A 6 28.17 -13.35 -14.43
CA ILE A 6 28.29 -12.13 -13.61
C ILE A 6 29.68 -11.49 -13.80
N ALA A 7 30.75 -12.30 -13.79
CA ALA A 7 32.11 -11.80 -14.01
C ALA A 7 32.27 -11.16 -15.40
N ASN A 8 31.63 -11.71 -16.42
CA ASN A 8 31.65 -11.14 -17.78
C ASN A 8 30.81 -9.83 -17.87
N LEU A 9 29.73 -9.72 -17.11
CA LEU A 9 28.97 -8.46 -17.01
C LEU A 9 29.79 -7.35 -16.34
N ALA A 10 30.56 -7.69 -15.30
CA ALA A 10 31.41 -6.72 -14.61
C ALA A 10 32.59 -6.21 -15.47
N LYS A 11 33.06 -6.98 -16.43
CA LYS A 11 34.11 -6.55 -17.39
C LYS A 11 33.62 -5.49 -18.37
N SER A 12 32.31 -5.37 -18.58
CA SER A 12 31.74 -4.36 -19.48
C SER A 12 31.63 -3.02 -18.73
N THR A 13 31.99 -1.92 -19.38
CA THR A 13 31.84 -0.57 -18.82
C THR A 13 30.40 -0.06 -18.80
N ILE A 14 29.58 -0.52 -19.73
CA ILE A 14 28.22 0.03 -19.98
C ILE A 14 27.16 -0.84 -19.30
N LYS A 15 27.28 -2.18 -19.34
CA LYS A 15 26.26 -3.10 -18.83
C LYS A 15 25.91 -2.90 -17.35
N PRO A 16 26.86 -2.67 -16.42
CA PRO A 16 26.54 -2.40 -15.02
C PRO A 16 25.65 -1.17 -14.83
N TRP A 17 25.89 -0.10 -15.61
CA TRP A 17 25.13 1.13 -15.55
C TRP A 17 23.69 0.97 -16.09
N ILE A 18 23.53 0.15 -17.14
CA ILE A 18 22.20 -0.19 -17.66
C ILE A 18 21.39 -0.95 -16.60
N ILE A 19 22.00 -1.92 -15.91
CA ILE A 19 21.34 -2.67 -14.83
C ILE A 19 20.96 -1.76 -13.69
N LEU A 20 21.85 -0.86 -13.25
CA LEU A 20 21.57 0.13 -12.21
C LEU A 20 20.43 1.06 -12.62
N GLY A 21 20.46 1.61 -13.82
CA GLY A 21 19.45 2.49 -14.35
C GLY A 21 18.07 1.81 -14.46
N SER A 22 18.03 0.56 -14.95
CA SER A 22 16.78 -0.21 -14.99
C SER A 22 16.20 -0.44 -13.58
N GLY A 23 17.04 -0.72 -12.59
CA GLY A 23 16.60 -0.86 -11.20
C GLY A 23 15.96 0.41 -10.65
N LEU A 24 16.53 1.59 -10.94
CA LEU A 24 15.96 2.87 -10.55
C LEU A 24 14.60 3.12 -11.22
N ILE A 25 14.47 2.80 -12.52
CA ILE A 25 13.20 2.92 -13.24
C ILE A 25 12.13 2.01 -12.62
N PHE A 26 12.44 0.75 -12.32
CA PHE A 26 11.51 -0.16 -11.66
C PHE A 26 11.08 0.35 -10.29
N SER A 27 11.99 0.94 -9.51
CA SER A 27 11.65 1.54 -8.21
C SER A 27 10.69 2.74 -8.34
N LEU A 28 10.82 3.54 -9.41
CA LEU A 28 9.92 4.66 -9.69
C LEU A 28 8.51 4.20 -10.09
N LEU A 29 8.37 3.05 -10.74
CA LEU A 29 7.06 2.49 -11.11
C LEU A 29 6.20 2.12 -9.90
N SER A 30 6.79 1.90 -8.73
CA SER A 30 6.05 1.67 -7.48
C SER A 30 5.28 2.90 -6.96
N GLY A 31 5.43 4.06 -7.59
CA GLY A 31 4.76 5.31 -7.22
C GLY A 31 3.59 5.71 -8.11
N ILE A 32 3.11 4.83 -8.99
CA ILE A 32 1.96 5.13 -9.86
C ILE A 32 0.71 5.33 -8.99
N PRO A 33 -0.03 6.44 -9.14
CA PRO A 33 -1.23 6.67 -8.35
C PRO A 33 -2.34 5.67 -8.72
N GLY A 34 -3.21 5.35 -7.76
CA GLY A 34 -4.40 4.54 -7.99
C GLY A 34 -5.35 5.21 -8.99
N THR A 35 -6.09 4.37 -9.72
CA THR A 35 -7.04 4.81 -10.75
C THR A 35 -8.44 5.11 -10.19
N GLY A 36 -8.71 4.68 -8.95
CA GLY A 36 -10.06 4.71 -8.36
C GLY A 36 -10.95 3.54 -8.81
N ASN A 37 -10.50 2.73 -9.77
CA ASN A 37 -11.20 1.54 -10.24
C ASN A 37 -10.73 0.31 -9.44
N TYR A 38 -11.66 -0.34 -8.74
CA TYR A 38 -11.36 -1.50 -7.89
C TYR A 38 -10.67 -2.65 -8.65
N ASP A 39 -11.14 -2.95 -9.87
CA ASP A 39 -10.63 -4.08 -10.64
C ASP A 39 -9.17 -3.92 -11.06
N ILE A 40 -8.72 -2.68 -11.21
CA ILE A 40 -7.32 -2.33 -11.49
C ILE A 40 -6.54 -2.20 -10.18
N ASP A 41 -7.07 -1.42 -9.26
CA ASP A 41 -6.38 -1.00 -8.04
C ASP A 41 -6.10 -2.18 -7.08
N LYS A 42 -6.93 -3.24 -7.09
CA LYS A 42 -6.67 -4.45 -6.30
C LYS A 42 -5.35 -5.14 -6.63
N TRP A 43 -4.79 -4.92 -7.83
CA TRP A 43 -3.52 -5.48 -8.26
C TRP A 43 -2.33 -4.57 -7.98
N LEU A 44 -2.55 -3.25 -7.80
CA LEU A 44 -1.48 -2.28 -7.61
C LEU A 44 -0.55 -2.59 -6.42
N PRO A 45 -1.04 -3.01 -5.23
CA PRO A 45 -0.13 -3.36 -4.12
C PRO A 45 0.82 -4.49 -4.47
N TYR A 46 0.37 -5.50 -5.24
CA TYR A 46 1.22 -6.59 -5.71
C TYR A 46 2.22 -6.12 -6.76
N ILE A 47 1.79 -5.26 -7.69
CA ILE A 47 2.66 -4.63 -8.70
C ILE A 47 3.72 -3.79 -7.99
N TYR A 48 3.37 -2.97 -7.00
CA TYR A 48 4.34 -2.16 -6.25
C TYR A 48 5.34 -3.02 -5.48
N ALA A 49 4.87 -4.08 -4.80
CA ALA A 49 5.74 -4.99 -4.08
C ALA A 49 6.74 -5.68 -5.03
N THR A 50 6.27 -6.17 -6.19
CA THR A 50 7.13 -6.86 -7.16
C THR A 50 8.08 -5.92 -7.87
N THR A 51 7.61 -4.75 -8.33
CA THR A 51 8.45 -3.75 -9.02
C THR A 51 9.48 -3.15 -8.08
N ASN A 52 9.12 -2.84 -6.85
CA ASN A 52 10.06 -2.33 -5.85
C ASN A 52 11.12 -3.36 -5.49
N SER A 53 10.73 -4.61 -5.23
CA SER A 53 11.67 -5.69 -4.93
C SER A 53 12.63 -5.95 -6.09
N LEU A 54 12.12 -6.01 -7.32
CA LEU A 54 12.95 -6.17 -8.52
C LEU A 54 13.88 -4.97 -8.72
N GLY A 55 13.37 -3.76 -8.51
CA GLY A 55 14.15 -2.52 -8.58
C GLY A 55 15.33 -2.54 -7.63
N ILE A 56 15.10 -2.88 -6.36
CA ILE A 56 16.16 -2.95 -5.34
C ILE A 56 17.20 -4.01 -5.70
N ILE A 57 16.78 -5.20 -6.15
CA ILE A 57 17.69 -6.27 -6.59
C ILE A 57 18.60 -5.77 -7.72
N LEU A 58 18.02 -5.11 -8.73
CA LEU A 58 18.77 -4.59 -9.87
C LEU A 58 19.70 -3.43 -9.47
N VAL A 59 19.29 -2.55 -8.56
CA VAL A 59 20.15 -1.48 -8.03
C VAL A 59 21.35 -2.07 -7.30
N VAL A 60 21.15 -3.01 -6.38
CA VAL A 60 22.23 -3.65 -5.62
C VAL A 60 23.18 -4.40 -6.55
N LEU A 61 22.63 -5.14 -7.51
CA LEU A 61 23.44 -5.83 -8.54
C LEU A 61 24.25 -4.82 -9.37
N GLY A 62 23.63 -3.75 -9.83
CA GLY A 62 24.27 -2.71 -10.62
C GLY A 62 25.41 -2.03 -9.87
N ILE A 63 25.19 -1.61 -8.63
CA ILE A 63 26.23 -1.03 -7.77
C ILE A 63 27.40 -1.99 -7.58
N THR A 64 27.09 -3.27 -7.28
CA THR A 64 28.12 -4.29 -7.09
C THR A 64 28.98 -4.46 -8.35
N LEU A 65 28.35 -4.52 -9.52
CA LEU A 65 29.06 -4.65 -10.80
C LEU A 65 29.88 -3.41 -11.15
N VAL A 66 29.40 -2.21 -10.83
CA VAL A 66 30.15 -0.95 -11.01
C VAL A 66 31.40 -0.93 -10.13
N LEU A 67 31.27 -1.25 -8.85
CA LEU A 67 32.41 -1.34 -7.92
C LEU A 67 33.43 -2.38 -8.36
N GLN A 68 32.98 -3.52 -8.83
CA GLN A 68 33.84 -4.57 -9.35
C GLN A 68 34.57 -4.15 -10.65
N ASN A 69 33.89 -3.43 -11.54
CA ASN A 69 34.51 -2.88 -12.74
C ASN A 69 35.61 -1.88 -12.39
N TYR A 70 35.37 -1.05 -11.37
CA TYR A 70 36.35 -0.11 -10.86
C TYR A 70 37.60 -0.83 -10.33
N ASP A 71 37.43 -1.86 -9.49
CA ASP A 71 38.53 -2.66 -8.94
C ASP A 71 39.36 -3.35 -10.03
N LEU A 72 38.69 -3.88 -11.07
CA LEU A 72 39.39 -4.52 -12.22
C LEU A 72 40.23 -3.52 -13.00
N LYS A 73 39.76 -2.29 -13.19
CA LYS A 73 40.49 -1.23 -13.91
C LYS A 73 41.71 -0.74 -13.15
N HIS A 74 41.74 -0.84 -11.81
CA HIS A 74 42.83 -0.36 -10.96
C HIS A 74 43.80 -1.48 -10.55
N GLY A 75 43.92 -2.56 -11.37
CA GLY A 75 45.03 -3.50 -11.30
C GLY A 75 44.94 -4.59 -10.22
N ARG A 76 43.76 -4.84 -9.67
CA ARG A 76 43.58 -5.97 -8.75
C ARG A 76 43.41 -7.29 -9.52
N ASN A 77 44.31 -8.26 -9.25
CA ASN A 77 44.46 -9.52 -10.01
C ASN A 77 43.11 -10.29 -10.19
N SER A 78 42.91 -10.82 -11.41
CA SER A 78 41.71 -11.53 -11.84
C SER A 78 41.43 -12.85 -11.09
N LEU A 79 42.42 -13.54 -10.59
CA LEU A 79 42.30 -14.80 -9.84
C LEU A 79 41.64 -14.58 -8.45
N ASP A 80 41.98 -13.50 -7.75
CA ASP A 80 41.37 -13.10 -6.49
C ASP A 80 39.95 -12.59 -6.67
N TYR A 81 39.55 -12.27 -7.90
CA TYR A 81 38.27 -11.65 -8.20
C TYR A 81 37.08 -12.60 -8.04
N GLU A 82 37.18 -13.82 -8.63
CA GLU A 82 36.11 -14.83 -8.53
C GLU A 82 35.93 -15.28 -7.07
N GLU A 83 37.03 -15.40 -6.32
CA GLU A 83 36.98 -15.79 -4.91
C GLU A 83 36.38 -14.71 -4.02
N ARG A 84 36.75 -13.43 -4.25
CA ARG A 84 36.13 -12.28 -3.55
C ARG A 84 34.65 -12.13 -3.88
N LEU A 85 34.25 -12.32 -5.16
CA LEU A 85 32.87 -12.32 -5.59
C LEU A 85 32.08 -13.37 -4.81
N ARG A 86 32.60 -14.58 -4.75
CA ARG A 86 31.96 -15.71 -4.05
C ARG A 86 31.87 -15.52 -2.55
N ARG A 87 32.94 -15.06 -1.89
CA ARG A 87 33.03 -15.01 -0.42
C ARG A 87 32.40 -13.77 0.20
N ARG A 88 32.44 -12.63 -0.46
CA ARG A 88 31.97 -11.34 0.11
C ARG A 88 30.71 -10.80 -0.53
N TYR A 89 30.66 -10.72 -1.84
CA TYR A 89 29.57 -10.03 -2.53
C TYR A 89 28.31 -10.88 -2.69
N ILE A 90 28.43 -12.18 -2.97
CA ILE A 90 27.25 -13.03 -3.12
C ILE A 90 26.46 -13.18 -1.81
N PRO A 91 27.09 -13.51 -0.66
CA PRO A 91 26.35 -13.58 0.60
C PRO A 91 25.73 -12.26 1.00
N PHE A 92 26.44 -11.14 0.81
CA PHE A 92 25.91 -9.82 1.09
C PHE A 92 24.70 -9.46 0.23
N MET A 93 24.77 -9.75 -1.08
CA MET A 93 23.66 -9.57 -2.00
C MET A 93 22.47 -10.43 -1.64
N LEU A 94 22.67 -11.70 -1.31
CA LEU A 94 21.60 -12.61 -0.89
C LEU A 94 20.93 -12.13 0.40
N ALA A 95 21.72 -11.63 1.37
CA ALA A 95 21.18 -11.07 2.61
C ALA A 95 20.35 -9.80 2.34
N LEU A 96 20.82 -8.88 1.50
CA LEU A 96 20.08 -7.67 1.12
C LEU A 96 18.79 -8.04 0.38
N VAL A 97 18.85 -8.96 -0.56
CA VAL A 97 17.65 -9.45 -1.29
C VAL A 97 16.65 -10.07 -0.32
N ALA A 98 17.09 -10.90 0.63
CA ALA A 98 16.23 -11.52 1.62
C ALA A 98 15.56 -10.47 2.53
N ILE A 99 16.30 -9.46 2.98
CA ILE A 99 15.76 -8.34 3.79
C ILE A 99 14.73 -7.56 2.97
N CYS A 100 15.04 -7.21 1.72
CA CYS A 100 14.13 -6.45 0.86
C CYS A 100 12.85 -7.23 0.52
N LEU A 101 12.97 -8.53 0.23
CA LEU A 101 11.80 -9.39 0.01
C LEU A 101 10.96 -9.50 1.29
N GLY A 102 11.58 -9.67 2.45
CA GLY A 102 10.89 -9.75 3.73
C GLY A 102 10.10 -8.48 4.07
N THR A 103 10.61 -7.31 3.72
CA THR A 103 9.93 -6.03 3.96
C THR A 103 8.88 -5.67 2.92
N SER A 104 9.04 -6.12 1.67
CA SER A 104 8.15 -5.78 0.55
C SER A 104 6.91 -6.67 0.44
N VAL A 105 6.99 -7.90 0.93
CA VAL A 105 5.91 -8.91 0.79
C VAL A 105 4.84 -8.80 1.88
N LEU A 106 5.11 -8.08 2.97
CA LEU A 106 4.11 -7.86 4.01
C LEU A 106 3.20 -6.70 3.57
N PRO A 107 2.00 -6.97 3.01
CA PRO A 107 1.00 -5.93 2.91
C PRO A 107 0.81 -5.41 4.33
N ASN A 108 0.91 -4.10 4.50
CA ASN A 108 0.65 -3.45 5.78
C ASN A 108 -0.83 -3.67 6.12
N ASN A 109 -1.15 -4.86 6.63
CA ASN A 109 -2.45 -5.21 7.18
C ASN A 109 -2.70 -4.49 8.52
N SER A 110 -1.96 -3.41 8.78
CA SER A 110 -2.26 -2.50 9.86
C SER A 110 -3.60 -1.81 9.53
N THR A 111 -4.70 -2.52 9.79
CA THR A 111 -5.94 -1.86 10.20
C THR A 111 -5.55 -0.99 11.39
N VAL A 112 -5.11 0.23 11.12
CA VAL A 112 -4.85 1.22 12.16
C VAL A 112 -6.22 1.58 12.73
N SER A 113 -6.71 0.72 13.62
CA SER A 113 -7.71 1.10 14.61
C SER A 113 -6.99 2.01 15.60
N SER A 114 -6.49 3.13 15.09
CA SER A 114 -5.98 4.19 15.95
C SER A 114 -7.19 4.68 16.75
N LYS A 115 -7.07 4.66 18.05
CA LYS A 115 -8.06 5.26 18.97
C LYS A 115 -8.14 6.75 18.61
N VAL A 116 -9.04 7.11 17.71
CA VAL A 116 -9.15 8.46 17.18
C VAL A 116 -9.75 9.30 18.28
N THR A 117 -8.96 10.16 18.87
CA THR A 117 -9.39 11.07 19.96
C THR A 117 -9.93 12.40 19.43
N LYS A 118 -9.45 12.82 18.24
CA LYS A 118 -9.82 14.07 17.57
C LYS A 118 -9.86 13.85 16.06
N MET A 119 -10.83 14.48 15.37
CA MET A 119 -10.83 14.50 13.91
C MET A 119 -9.70 15.39 13.38
N GLU A 120 -9.02 14.88 12.40
CA GLU A 120 -8.01 15.62 11.63
C GLU A 120 -8.70 16.16 10.38
N PRO A 121 -8.58 17.47 10.09
CA PRO A 121 -9.13 18.06 8.90
C PRO A 121 -8.60 17.36 7.62
N GLY A 122 -9.47 17.18 6.63
CA GLY A 122 -9.12 16.52 5.36
C GLY A 122 -8.95 15.00 5.44
N VAL A 123 -8.98 14.39 6.64
CA VAL A 123 -8.91 12.94 6.80
C VAL A 123 -10.32 12.35 6.75
N VAL A 124 -10.51 11.36 5.88
CA VAL A 124 -11.79 10.63 5.80
C VAL A 124 -11.84 9.52 6.84
N TYR A 125 -12.94 9.45 7.53
CA TYR A 125 -13.24 8.42 8.53
C TYR A 125 -14.37 7.52 8.04
N VAL A 126 -14.18 6.23 8.17
CA VAL A 126 -15.17 5.19 7.90
C VAL A 126 -15.79 4.75 9.22
N THR A 127 -17.05 5.09 9.42
CA THR A 127 -17.75 4.80 10.68
C THR A 127 -18.31 3.38 10.68
N TYR A 128 -18.28 2.70 11.81
CA TYR A 128 -18.89 1.38 11.99
C TYR A 128 -19.35 1.17 13.42
N SER A 129 -20.22 0.18 13.62
CA SER A 129 -20.69 -0.27 14.93
C SER A 129 -20.59 -1.79 15.01
N PRO A 130 -19.80 -2.35 15.96
CA PRO A 130 -19.76 -3.79 16.19
C PRO A 130 -21.11 -4.40 16.57
N LYS A 131 -22.01 -3.60 17.17
CA LYS A 131 -23.36 -4.02 17.57
C LYS A 131 -24.39 -4.00 16.43
N CYS A 132 -24.04 -3.40 15.28
CA CYS A 132 -24.94 -3.27 14.15
C CYS A 132 -24.76 -4.45 13.17
N LYS A 133 -25.79 -5.26 13.01
CA LYS A 133 -25.78 -6.43 12.11
C LYS A 133 -25.42 -6.08 10.66
N PHE A 134 -25.85 -4.91 10.16
CA PHE A 134 -25.48 -4.41 8.82
C PHE A 134 -23.99 -4.09 8.74
N CYS A 135 -23.42 -3.42 9.77
CA CYS A 135 -21.99 -3.12 9.81
C CYS A 135 -21.13 -4.38 9.92
N GLN A 136 -21.60 -5.39 10.67
CA GLN A 136 -20.91 -6.69 10.77
C GLN A 136 -20.86 -7.41 9.41
N LYS A 137 -21.99 -7.40 8.65
CA LYS A 137 -22.01 -7.99 7.30
C LYS A 137 -21.17 -7.21 6.30
N ALA A 138 -21.05 -5.90 6.46
CA ALA A 138 -20.23 -5.06 5.60
C ALA A 138 -18.74 -5.02 6.02
N GLU A 139 -18.36 -5.68 7.11
CA GLU A 139 -16.98 -5.62 7.63
C GLU A 139 -15.92 -6.09 6.63
N PRO A 140 -16.10 -7.21 5.88
CA PRO A 140 -15.11 -7.65 4.90
C PRO A 140 -14.88 -6.61 3.81
N ALA A 141 -15.95 -6.12 3.17
CA ALA A 141 -15.86 -5.11 2.11
C ALA A 141 -15.29 -3.77 2.63
N ARG A 142 -15.67 -3.37 3.84
CA ARG A 142 -15.12 -2.18 4.50
C ARG A 142 -13.62 -2.29 4.75
N LYS A 143 -13.17 -3.41 5.32
CA LYS A 143 -11.74 -3.64 5.60
C LYS A 143 -10.94 -3.66 4.31
N ASP A 144 -11.44 -4.35 3.30
CA ASP A 144 -10.81 -4.43 1.98
C ASP A 144 -10.69 -3.04 1.35
N ALA A 145 -11.76 -2.26 1.30
CA ALA A 145 -11.76 -0.91 0.75
C ALA A 145 -10.78 0.04 1.46
N VAL A 146 -10.74 0.02 2.80
CA VAL A 146 -9.85 0.87 3.59
C VAL A 146 -8.39 0.44 3.41
N ASN A 147 -8.11 -0.87 3.45
CA ASN A 147 -6.76 -1.39 3.27
C ASN A 147 -6.24 -1.11 1.87
N LEU A 148 -7.06 -1.36 0.84
CA LEU A 148 -6.68 -1.10 -0.54
C LEU A 148 -6.40 0.39 -0.76
N TYR A 149 -7.29 1.26 -0.26
CA TYR A 149 -7.10 2.70 -0.36
C TYR A 149 -5.78 3.16 0.31
N ASN A 150 -5.54 2.74 1.54
CA ASN A 150 -4.36 3.13 2.31
C ASN A 150 -3.04 2.58 1.73
N ASN A 151 -3.09 1.44 1.04
CA ASN A 151 -1.91 0.86 0.37
C ASN A 151 -1.55 1.58 -0.93
N ILE A 152 -2.50 2.24 -1.57
CA ILE A 152 -2.32 2.88 -2.89
C ILE A 152 -2.13 4.40 -2.76
N HIS A 153 -2.86 5.02 -1.82
CA HIS A 153 -2.91 6.48 -1.70
C HIS A 153 -2.06 6.96 -0.51
N LYS A 154 -1.40 8.11 -0.68
CA LYS A 154 -0.61 8.73 0.40
C LYS A 154 -1.47 9.26 1.55
N THR A 155 -2.76 9.51 1.30
CA THR A 155 -3.73 9.98 2.30
C THR A 155 -4.32 8.77 3.02
N GLN A 156 -4.25 8.73 4.34
CA GLN A 156 -4.80 7.63 5.12
C GLN A 156 -6.28 7.85 5.42
N VAL A 157 -7.06 6.80 5.19
CA VAL A 157 -8.43 6.67 5.67
C VAL A 157 -8.42 5.96 7.01
N LYS A 158 -9.11 6.52 8.02
CA LYS A 158 -9.17 5.96 9.37
C LYS A 158 -10.56 5.36 9.65
N THR A 159 -10.62 4.35 10.50
CA THR A 159 -11.90 3.76 10.94
C THR A 159 -12.29 4.26 12.33
N VAL A 160 -13.61 4.49 12.56
CA VAL A 160 -14.13 4.95 13.83
C VAL A 160 -15.26 4.04 14.33
N ASN A 161 -15.06 3.47 15.51
CA ASN A 161 -16.12 2.74 16.21
C ASN A 161 -17.07 3.73 16.88
N ILE A 162 -18.31 3.81 16.39
CA ILE A 162 -19.31 4.74 16.91
C ILE A 162 -20.01 4.28 18.20
N ASP A 163 -19.72 3.08 18.69
CA ASP A 163 -20.25 2.60 19.97
C ASP A 163 -19.41 3.09 21.18
N GLU A 164 -18.21 3.64 20.90
CA GLU A 164 -17.39 4.24 21.94
C GLU A 164 -18.03 5.51 22.55
N ASN A 165 -17.75 5.75 23.83
CA ASN A 165 -18.31 6.89 24.56
C ASN A 165 -17.29 8.05 24.67
N THR A 166 -16.83 8.56 23.51
CA THR A 166 -15.91 9.71 23.46
C THR A 166 -16.63 10.99 23.01
N LYS A 167 -16.08 12.17 23.36
CA LYS A 167 -16.62 13.45 22.88
C LYS A 167 -16.68 13.50 21.36
N LEU A 168 -15.65 12.95 20.71
CA LEU A 168 -15.55 12.82 19.26
C LEU A 168 -16.73 12.04 18.69
N VAL A 169 -16.96 10.83 19.22
CA VAL A 169 -18.03 9.94 18.74
C VAL A 169 -19.41 10.58 18.98
N LYS A 170 -19.61 11.28 20.10
CA LYS A 170 -20.85 12.02 20.35
C LYS A 170 -21.09 13.11 19.31
N ASN A 171 -20.04 13.82 18.90
CA ASN A 171 -20.13 14.83 17.84
C ASN A 171 -20.43 14.20 16.47
N ILE A 172 -19.71 13.15 16.11
CA ILE A 172 -19.93 12.42 14.85
C ILE A 172 -21.37 11.90 14.76
N LYS A 173 -21.88 11.27 15.83
CA LYS A 173 -23.24 10.72 15.86
C LYS A 173 -24.33 11.73 15.53
N LYS A 174 -24.16 13.00 15.85
CA LYS A 174 -25.13 14.06 15.54
C LYS A 174 -25.28 14.29 14.03
N HIS A 175 -24.26 13.95 13.25
CA HIS A 175 -24.21 14.16 11.81
C HIS A 175 -24.47 12.87 11.00
N LEU A 176 -24.49 11.70 11.66
CA LEU A 176 -24.69 10.42 10.99
C LEU A 176 -26.18 10.09 10.90
N LYS A 177 -26.67 9.88 9.68
CA LYS A 177 -27.98 9.29 9.42
C LYS A 177 -27.96 7.77 9.58
N TYR A 178 -26.84 7.13 9.27
CA TYR A 178 -26.63 5.69 9.33
C TYR A 178 -25.32 5.36 10.04
N LYS A 179 -25.19 4.15 10.60
CA LYS A 179 -23.99 3.73 11.35
C LYS A 179 -22.78 3.44 10.46
N GLY A 180 -23.00 3.08 9.20
CA GLY A 180 -21.95 2.75 8.25
C GLY A 180 -21.85 3.83 7.16
N MET A 181 -21.15 4.93 7.43
CA MET A 181 -21.00 6.06 6.51
C MET A 181 -19.55 6.55 6.49
N PHE A 182 -19.20 7.26 5.42
CA PHE A 182 -17.95 8.01 5.34
C PHE A 182 -18.18 9.42 5.87
N ILE A 183 -17.21 9.94 6.60
CA ILE A 183 -17.26 11.29 7.16
C ILE A 183 -15.89 11.97 7.06
N VAL A 184 -15.88 13.24 6.73
CA VAL A 184 -14.69 14.09 6.69
C VAL A 184 -14.99 15.42 7.38
N GLN A 185 -13.99 16.00 8.03
CA GLN A 185 -14.02 17.36 8.50
C GLN A 185 -13.29 18.26 7.50
N THR A 186 -13.96 19.31 7.00
CA THR A 186 -13.32 20.26 6.07
C THR A 186 -12.33 21.18 6.79
N ASP A 187 -11.24 21.54 6.11
CA ASP A 187 -10.21 22.42 6.67
C ASP A 187 -10.72 23.84 6.92
N LYS A 188 -11.51 24.38 5.98
CA LYS A 188 -11.92 25.79 5.98
C LYS A 188 -12.88 26.17 7.11
N ASN A 189 -13.88 25.34 7.40
CA ASN A 189 -14.97 25.69 8.32
C ASN A 189 -15.18 24.67 9.44
N LYS A 190 -14.31 23.68 9.59
CA LYS A 190 -14.48 22.54 10.53
C LYS A 190 -15.84 21.84 10.39
N ARG A 191 -16.49 21.99 9.23
CA ARG A 191 -17.78 21.38 8.94
C ARG A 191 -17.62 19.89 8.69
N LEU A 192 -18.51 19.08 9.25
CA LEU A 192 -18.58 17.65 9.00
C LEU A 192 -19.43 17.38 7.76
N ILE A 193 -18.85 16.70 6.79
CA ILE A 193 -19.54 16.21 5.59
C ILE A 193 -19.64 14.70 5.71
N THR A 194 -20.82 14.15 5.39
CA THR A 194 -21.08 12.72 5.39
C THR A 194 -21.62 12.27 4.04
N THR A 195 -21.44 10.99 3.71
CA THR A 195 -22.12 10.40 2.55
C THR A 195 -23.64 10.42 2.72
N THR A 196 -24.35 10.56 1.63
CA THR A 196 -25.84 10.54 1.62
C THR A 196 -26.40 9.14 1.79
N LYS A 197 -25.65 8.11 1.40
CA LYS A 197 -26.04 6.70 1.47
C LYS A 197 -25.06 5.92 2.35
N PRO A 198 -25.53 4.90 3.10
CA PRO A 198 -24.63 4.00 3.80
C PRO A 198 -23.87 3.10 2.81
N TYR A 199 -22.66 2.69 3.18
CA TYR A 199 -21.95 1.63 2.45
C TYR A 199 -22.45 0.21 2.83
N THR A 200 -23.29 0.10 3.85
CA THR A 200 -23.94 -1.13 4.29
C THR A 200 -25.18 -1.40 3.45
N THR A 201 -25.45 -2.65 3.12
CA THR A 201 -26.58 -3.06 2.29
C THR A 201 -27.52 -4.02 3.01
N GLY A 202 -28.72 -4.14 2.48
CA GLY A 202 -29.71 -5.11 2.95
C GLY A 202 -30.61 -5.59 1.81
N VAL A 203 -31.01 -6.85 1.91
CA VAL A 203 -31.96 -7.48 0.97
C VAL A 203 -33.35 -7.49 1.62
N LYS A 204 -34.35 -6.97 0.90
CA LYS A 204 -35.75 -7.02 1.33
C LYS A 204 -36.33 -8.38 0.97
N LYS A 205 -36.65 -9.19 1.99
CA LYS A 205 -37.29 -10.50 1.84
C LYS A 205 -38.53 -10.54 2.75
N ASN A 206 -39.70 -10.85 2.17
CA ASN A 206 -40.96 -10.90 2.91
C ASN A 206 -41.25 -9.64 3.76
N GLY A 207 -41.04 -8.46 3.19
CA GLY A 207 -41.24 -7.18 3.91
C GLY A 207 -40.17 -6.80 4.92
N LYS A 208 -39.28 -7.72 5.29
CA LYS A 208 -38.21 -7.52 6.26
C LYS A 208 -36.87 -7.29 5.56
N VAL A 209 -36.15 -6.25 5.99
CA VAL A 209 -34.79 -5.97 5.49
C VAL A 209 -33.78 -6.77 6.29
N THR A 210 -33.05 -7.65 5.65
CA THR A 210 -31.96 -8.45 6.23
C THR A 210 -30.60 -7.92 5.79
N PRO A 211 -29.57 -7.90 6.68
CA PRO A 211 -28.23 -7.48 6.31
C PRO A 211 -27.66 -8.36 5.18
N ALA A 212 -27.08 -7.73 4.18
CA ALA A 212 -26.34 -8.38 3.12
C ALA A 212 -24.90 -7.85 3.08
N GLU A 213 -23.97 -8.64 2.58
CA GLU A 213 -22.63 -8.19 2.31
C GLU A 213 -22.64 -7.25 1.09
N PRO A 214 -22.11 -6.02 1.21
CA PRO A 214 -22.04 -5.13 0.07
C PRO A 214 -20.94 -5.59 -0.90
N SER A 215 -21.02 -5.11 -2.14
CA SER A 215 -19.96 -5.31 -3.13
C SER A 215 -18.66 -4.64 -2.64
N HIS A 216 -17.56 -5.38 -2.66
CA HIS A 216 -16.22 -4.85 -2.37
C HIS A 216 -15.88 -3.71 -3.35
N LYS A 217 -16.20 -3.90 -4.64
CA LYS A 217 -16.01 -2.91 -5.69
C LYS A 217 -16.76 -1.62 -5.38
N ASP A 218 -18.09 -1.70 -5.17
CA ASP A 218 -18.91 -0.52 -4.93
C ASP A 218 -18.50 0.22 -3.65
N THR A 219 -18.10 -0.52 -2.61
CA THR A 219 -17.62 0.07 -1.35
C THR A 219 -16.32 0.83 -1.56
N TYR A 220 -15.37 0.27 -2.30
CA TYR A 220 -14.10 0.92 -2.61
C TYR A 220 -14.28 2.15 -3.50
N GLU A 221 -14.98 2.01 -4.61
CA GLU A 221 -15.21 3.09 -5.56
C GLU A 221 -15.99 4.26 -4.92
N SER A 222 -16.98 3.94 -4.07
CA SER A 222 -17.69 4.96 -3.28
C SER A 222 -16.78 5.67 -2.28
N LEU A 223 -15.82 4.97 -1.66
CA LEU A 223 -14.84 5.57 -0.76
C LEU A 223 -13.91 6.50 -1.54
N VAL A 224 -13.36 6.06 -2.67
CA VAL A 224 -12.48 6.88 -3.52
C VAL A 224 -13.22 8.14 -3.96
N GLN A 225 -14.42 8.00 -4.50
CA GLN A 225 -15.23 9.13 -4.94
C GLN A 225 -15.52 10.11 -3.80
N PHE A 226 -15.82 9.60 -2.59
CA PHE A 226 -16.05 10.46 -1.44
C PHE A 226 -14.80 11.23 -1.04
N VAL A 227 -13.63 10.60 -1.05
CA VAL A 227 -12.36 11.26 -0.74
C VAL A 227 -12.03 12.32 -1.79
N GLU A 228 -12.17 12.02 -3.08
CA GLU A 228 -11.86 12.96 -4.17
C GLU A 228 -12.75 14.20 -4.16
N ASN A 229 -14.04 14.02 -3.89
CA ASN A 229 -14.99 15.12 -3.83
C ASN A 229 -14.83 16.03 -2.60
N ASN A 230 -14.00 15.65 -1.62
CA ASN A 230 -13.85 16.37 -0.35
C ASN A 230 -12.39 16.68 0.02
N LYS A 231 -11.48 16.60 -0.97
CA LYS A 231 -10.08 17.07 -0.85
C LYS A 231 -9.96 18.58 -0.82
#